data_c55985e21ea1064fb2e893d21bb3c244
#
_entry.id   c55985e21ea1064fb2e893d21bb3c244
#
_cell.length_a   1.000
_cell.length_b   1.000
_cell.length_c   1.000
_cell.angle_alpha   90.00
_cell.angle_beta   90.00
_cell.angle_gamma   90.00
#
_symmetry.space_group_name_H-M   'P 1'
#
loop_
_entity.id
_entity.type
_entity.pdbx_description
1 polymer ?
#
loop_
_entity_poly.entity_id
_entity_poly.type
_entity_poly.pdbx_seq_one_letter_code
_entity_poly.pdbx_strand_id
1 'polypeptide(L)'
;MRFRKDGVGKITPILVATPSDKVRNGPYVWPKGPYKHIQADKGRPETMMWSYVRKNGGRGFGFTGGHKHLNWGNDNFRKAVLNGLVWIAKAKVPKNGIKSSVSVEELKQNLDPKGKRK
;
A
#
# COMPACT_ATOMS: atom_id res chain seq x y z
N MET A 1 4.58 -9.03 -0.72
CA MET A 1 4.97 -8.84 -2.15
C MET A 1 6.39 -9.34 -2.35
N ARG A 2 6.67 -10.01 -3.47
CA ARG A 2 8.03 -10.45 -3.84
C ARG A 2 8.61 -9.49 -4.87
N PHE A 3 9.79 -8.98 -4.61
CA PHE A 3 10.51 -8.15 -5.56
C PHE A 3 11.38 -9.02 -6.48
N ARG A 4 11.51 -8.60 -7.73
CA ARG A 4 12.45 -9.24 -8.67
C ARG A 4 13.88 -8.96 -8.23
N LYS A 5 14.74 -9.97 -8.30
CA LYS A 5 16.16 -9.84 -7.90
C LYS A 5 17.04 -9.19 -8.98
N ASP A 6 16.54 -9.16 -10.21
CA ASP A 6 17.22 -8.61 -11.39
C ASP A 6 17.07 -7.09 -11.55
N GLY A 7 16.43 -6.44 -10.60
CA GLY A 7 16.24 -4.98 -10.59
C GLY A 7 17.54 -4.22 -10.28
N VAL A 8 17.86 -3.26 -11.13
CA VAL A 8 19.05 -2.39 -11.01
C VAL A 8 18.83 -1.19 -10.11
N GLY A 9 18.43 -1.38 -8.88
CA GLY A 9 18.22 -0.30 -7.92
C GLY A 9 18.07 -0.82 -6.50
N LYS A 10 17.92 0.10 -5.54
CA LYS A 10 17.75 -0.22 -4.11
C LYS A 10 16.28 -0.15 -3.72
N ILE A 11 15.72 -1.28 -3.28
CA ILE A 11 14.41 -1.35 -2.64
C ILE A 11 14.60 -1.23 -1.13
N THR A 12 13.77 -0.41 -0.48
CA THR A 12 13.72 -0.31 0.98
C THR A 12 12.28 -0.55 1.42
N PRO A 13 11.99 -1.64 2.14
CA PRO A 13 10.69 -1.87 2.77
C PRO A 13 10.42 -0.77 3.81
N ILE A 14 9.17 -0.25 3.84
CA ILE A 14 8.73 0.78 4.79
C ILE A 14 7.68 0.21 5.74
N LEU A 15 6.66 -0.45 5.20
CA LEU A 15 5.68 -1.20 5.99
C LEU A 15 5.75 -2.68 5.64
N VAL A 16 5.85 -3.48 6.68
CA VAL A 16 5.91 -4.94 6.58
C VAL A 16 4.88 -5.53 7.53
N ALA A 17 4.11 -6.49 7.07
CA ALA A 17 3.14 -7.22 7.88
C ALA A 17 3.30 -8.73 7.66
N THR A 18 3.09 -9.49 8.70
CA THR A 18 3.03 -10.96 8.61
C THR A 18 1.56 -11.37 8.71
N PRO A 19 0.91 -11.72 7.57
CA PRO A 19 -0.46 -12.20 7.58
C PRO A 19 -0.60 -13.46 8.44
N SER A 20 -1.69 -13.54 9.21
CA SER A 20 -2.00 -14.75 9.99
C SER A 20 -2.29 -15.94 9.06
N ASP A 21 -2.17 -17.15 9.59
CA ASP A 21 -2.53 -18.37 8.87
C ASP A 21 -3.99 -18.36 8.41
N LYS A 22 -4.89 -17.79 9.21
CA LYS A 22 -6.30 -17.62 8.85
C LYS A 22 -6.45 -16.81 7.55
N VAL A 23 -5.70 -15.72 7.41
CA VAL A 23 -5.72 -14.89 6.18
C VAL A 23 -5.13 -15.66 4.99
N ARG A 24 -4.05 -16.41 5.21
CA ARG A 24 -3.39 -17.19 4.14
C ARG A 24 -4.20 -18.41 3.69
N ASN A 25 -4.99 -18.98 4.60
CA ASN A 25 -5.83 -20.14 4.27
C ASN A 25 -7.08 -19.75 3.47
N GLY A 26 -7.47 -18.47 3.45
CA GLY A 26 -8.66 -18.04 2.74
C GLY A 26 -9.97 -18.41 3.45
N PRO A 27 -11.10 -18.31 2.77
CA PRO A 27 -11.24 -17.89 1.37
C PRO A 27 -10.87 -16.42 1.15
N TYR A 28 -10.34 -16.10 -0.04
CA TYR A 28 -10.06 -14.72 -0.45
C TYR A 28 -11.29 -14.11 -1.11
N VAL A 29 -11.34 -12.77 -1.18
CA VAL A 29 -12.47 -12.09 -1.82
C VAL A 29 -12.48 -12.38 -3.32
N TRP A 30 -11.34 -12.22 -3.97
CA TRP A 30 -11.16 -12.51 -5.38
C TRP A 30 -9.66 -12.56 -5.74
N PRO A 31 -9.24 -13.56 -6.50
CA PRO A 31 -9.94 -14.81 -6.79
C PRO A 31 -10.11 -15.64 -5.51
N LYS A 32 -11.12 -16.52 -5.48
CA LYS A 32 -11.56 -17.16 -4.22
C LYS A 32 -10.52 -18.05 -3.52
N GLY A 33 -9.49 -18.56 -4.18
CA GLY A 33 -8.54 -19.45 -3.52
C GLY A 33 -9.19 -20.57 -2.68
N PRO A 34 -8.49 -21.16 -1.74
CA PRO A 34 -7.10 -20.89 -1.36
C PRO A 34 -6.08 -21.36 -2.40
N TYR A 35 -4.90 -20.75 -2.36
CA TYR A 35 -3.79 -21.13 -3.25
C TYR A 35 -2.63 -21.73 -2.46
N LYS A 36 -2.17 -22.91 -2.87
CA LYS A 36 -1.09 -23.65 -2.20
C LYS A 36 0.18 -22.82 -2.01
N HIS A 37 0.56 -22.01 -3.00
CA HIS A 37 1.74 -21.15 -2.91
C HIS A 37 1.61 -20.02 -1.88
N ILE A 38 0.38 -19.55 -1.58
CA ILE A 38 0.13 -18.57 -0.52
C ILE A 38 0.12 -19.25 0.85
N GLN A 39 -0.47 -20.42 0.94
CA GLN A 39 -0.48 -21.22 2.17
C GLN A 39 0.93 -21.66 2.59
N ALA A 40 1.79 -21.98 1.61
CA ALA A 40 3.20 -22.35 1.87
C ALA A 40 4.04 -21.21 2.44
N ASP A 41 3.58 -19.96 2.32
CA ASP A 41 4.29 -18.78 2.82
C ASP A 41 3.95 -18.43 4.30
N LYS A 42 3.54 -19.41 5.11
CA LYS A 42 3.27 -19.22 6.54
C LYS A 42 4.42 -18.55 7.27
N GLY A 43 4.09 -17.60 8.15
CA GLY A 43 5.07 -16.84 8.93
C GLY A 43 5.93 -15.87 8.13
N ARG A 44 5.85 -15.86 6.80
CA ARG A 44 6.65 -14.94 5.97
C ARG A 44 6.13 -13.52 6.05
N PRO A 45 7.00 -12.53 6.29
CA PRO A 45 6.63 -11.12 6.22
C PRO A 45 6.39 -10.69 4.75
N GLU A 46 5.37 -9.85 4.57
CA GLU A 46 4.99 -9.26 3.27
C GLU A 46 5.21 -7.75 3.30
N THR A 47 5.90 -7.23 2.30
CA THR A 47 6.09 -5.79 2.16
C THR A 47 4.83 -5.16 1.59
N MET A 48 4.26 -4.23 2.34
CA MET A 48 3.02 -3.51 2.01
C MET A 48 3.29 -2.11 1.46
N MET A 49 4.42 -1.52 1.87
CA MET A 49 4.88 -0.21 1.41
C MET A 49 6.39 -0.24 1.23
N TRP A 50 6.90 0.34 0.15
CA TRP A 50 8.34 0.35 -0.15
C TRP A 50 8.74 1.59 -0.94
N SER A 51 10.00 1.94 -0.84
CA SER A 51 10.65 2.90 -1.72
C SER A 51 11.63 2.19 -2.65
N TYR A 52 11.90 2.80 -3.79
CA TYR A 52 12.85 2.33 -4.78
C TYR A 52 13.70 3.47 -5.29
N VAL A 53 15.00 3.31 -5.26
CA VAL A 53 15.96 4.28 -5.83
C VAL A 53 16.69 3.60 -6.99
N ARG A 54 16.57 4.19 -8.17
CA ARG A 54 17.26 3.73 -9.40
C ARG A 54 18.73 4.17 -9.40
N LYS A 55 19.58 3.52 -10.17
CA LYS A 55 20.99 3.91 -10.34
C LYS A 55 21.17 5.36 -10.80
N ASN A 56 20.28 5.86 -11.66
CA ASN A 56 20.28 7.25 -12.13
C ASN A 56 19.67 8.26 -11.15
N GLY A 57 19.42 7.86 -9.90
CA GLY A 57 18.81 8.70 -8.87
C GLY A 57 17.30 8.91 -9.00
N GLY A 58 16.63 8.26 -9.95
CA GLY A 58 15.17 8.23 -10.02
C GLY A 58 14.58 7.53 -8.81
N ARG A 59 13.42 8.01 -8.33
CA ARG A 59 12.74 7.46 -7.15
C ARG A 59 11.41 6.85 -7.52
N GLY A 60 11.01 5.80 -6.82
CA GLY A 60 9.71 5.18 -6.91
C GLY A 60 9.18 4.87 -5.52
N PHE A 61 7.87 4.85 -5.39
CA PHE A 61 7.16 4.51 -4.16
C PHE A 61 6.02 3.56 -4.51
N GLY A 62 5.85 2.52 -3.73
CA GLY A 62 4.75 1.57 -3.89
C GLY A 62 4.04 1.33 -2.58
N PHE A 63 2.71 1.21 -2.66
CA PHE A 63 1.85 0.97 -1.52
C PHE A 63 0.63 0.15 -1.92
N THR A 64 0.32 -0.91 -1.17
CA THR A 64 -0.77 -1.84 -1.47
C THR A 64 -2.08 -1.49 -0.76
N GLY A 65 -2.10 -0.45 0.09
CA GLY A 65 -3.23 -0.14 0.97
C GLY A 65 -4.38 0.64 0.33
N GLY A 66 -4.32 1.00 -0.97
CA GLY A 66 -5.27 1.93 -1.60
C GLY A 66 -6.65 1.37 -1.96
N HIS A 67 -6.90 0.07 -1.79
CA HIS A 67 -8.11 -0.59 -2.28
C HIS A 67 -9.43 -0.05 -1.69
N LYS A 68 -9.46 0.21 -0.38
CA LYS A 68 -10.67 0.73 0.27
C LYS A 68 -10.62 2.25 0.35
N HIS A 69 -11.61 2.91 -0.27
CA HIS A 69 -11.73 4.37 -0.26
C HIS A 69 -11.74 4.95 1.16
N LEU A 70 -12.42 4.31 2.11
CA LEU A 70 -12.48 4.75 3.51
C LEU A 70 -11.11 4.85 4.20
N ASN A 71 -10.07 4.17 3.69
CA ASN A 71 -8.71 4.31 4.22
C ASN A 71 -8.17 5.74 4.10
N TRP A 72 -8.67 6.53 3.13
CA TRP A 72 -8.31 7.93 2.97
C TRP A 72 -8.81 8.82 4.13
N GLY A 73 -9.76 8.34 4.93
CA GLY A 73 -10.17 8.97 6.19
C GLY A 73 -9.13 8.89 7.31
N ASN A 74 -8.13 7.99 7.21
CA ASN A 74 -7.08 7.84 8.21
C ASN A 74 -5.91 8.79 7.94
N ASP A 75 -5.57 9.64 8.91
CA ASP A 75 -4.52 10.66 8.79
C ASP A 75 -3.14 10.05 8.54
N ASN A 76 -2.81 8.96 9.20
CA ASN A 76 -1.51 8.29 9.01
C ASN A 76 -1.41 7.64 7.64
N PHE A 77 -2.53 7.11 7.12
CA PHE A 77 -2.58 6.58 5.77
C PHE A 77 -2.30 7.69 4.73
N ARG A 78 -3.01 8.82 4.82
CA ARG A 78 -2.78 9.97 3.93
C ARG A 78 -1.36 10.51 4.05
N LYS A 79 -0.88 10.68 5.29
CA LYS A 79 0.48 11.15 5.55
C LYS A 79 1.53 10.26 4.88
N ALA A 80 1.40 8.95 4.97
CA ALA A 80 2.33 8.00 4.37
C ALA A 80 2.37 8.14 2.85
N VAL A 81 1.20 8.26 2.19
CA VAL A 81 1.11 8.43 0.75
C VAL A 81 1.65 9.79 0.32
N LEU A 82 1.26 10.87 0.99
CA LEU A 82 1.70 12.24 0.67
C LEU A 82 3.22 12.39 0.84
N ASN A 83 3.79 11.83 1.92
CA ASN A 83 5.24 11.80 2.11
C ASN A 83 5.94 11.04 0.98
N GLY A 84 5.38 9.92 0.53
CA GLY A 84 5.88 9.16 -0.60
C GLY A 84 5.90 10.00 -1.90
N LEU A 85 4.82 10.73 -2.18
CA LEU A 85 4.72 11.61 -3.35
C LEU A 85 5.76 12.74 -3.31
N VAL A 86 5.87 13.44 -2.18
CA VAL A 86 6.87 14.52 -1.98
C VAL A 86 8.29 13.97 -2.15
N TRP A 87 8.56 12.78 -1.59
CA TRP A 87 9.85 12.13 -1.71
C TRP A 87 10.18 11.73 -3.16
N ILE A 88 9.21 11.21 -3.94
CA ILE A 88 9.40 10.89 -5.36
C ILE A 88 9.76 12.15 -6.15
N ALA A 89 9.08 13.26 -5.86
CA ALA A 89 9.34 14.57 -6.47
C ALA A 89 10.71 15.17 -6.09
N LYS A 90 11.50 14.46 -5.27
CA LYS A 90 12.79 14.92 -4.74
C LYS A 90 12.69 16.17 -3.85
N ALA A 91 11.49 16.55 -3.44
CA ALA A 91 11.27 17.60 -2.48
C ALA A 91 11.56 17.14 -1.05
N LYS A 92 11.79 18.09 -0.15
CA LYS A 92 12.06 17.81 1.27
C LYS A 92 10.75 17.43 1.98
N VAL A 93 10.68 16.21 2.49
CA VAL A 93 9.58 15.81 3.38
C VAL A 93 9.74 16.51 4.72
N PRO A 94 8.70 17.22 5.25
CA PRO A 94 8.75 17.84 6.56
C PRO A 94 9.06 16.81 7.68
N LYS A 95 9.73 17.24 8.76
CA LYS A 95 10.09 16.38 9.89
C LYS A 95 8.90 15.58 10.45
N ASN A 96 7.73 16.21 10.54
CA ASN A 96 6.50 15.59 11.06
C ASN A 96 5.58 15.05 9.96
N GLY A 97 6.09 14.99 8.71
CA GLY A 97 5.32 14.59 7.53
C GLY A 97 4.35 15.66 7.05
N ILE A 98 3.72 15.39 5.91
CA ILE A 98 2.70 16.25 5.33
C ILE A 98 1.43 16.18 6.18
N LYS A 99 0.91 17.35 6.57
CA LYS A 99 -0.39 17.46 7.25
C LYS A 99 -1.49 17.52 6.20
N SER A 100 -2.57 16.83 6.45
CA SER A 100 -3.78 16.87 5.63
C SER A 100 -4.99 16.55 6.52
N SER A 101 -6.14 17.07 6.17
CA SER A 101 -7.42 16.72 6.76
C SER A 101 -8.38 16.29 5.67
N VAL A 102 -9.39 15.54 6.01
CA VAL A 102 -10.54 15.23 5.16
C VAL A 102 -11.74 15.07 6.07
N SER A 103 -12.84 15.76 5.76
CA SER A 103 -14.09 15.60 6.47
C SER A 103 -14.83 14.32 6.04
N VAL A 104 -15.83 13.93 6.82
CA VAL A 104 -16.70 12.79 6.46
C VAL A 104 -17.46 13.08 5.17
N GLU A 105 -17.84 14.32 4.95
CA GLU A 105 -18.55 14.81 3.76
C GLU A 105 -17.65 14.73 2.53
N GLU A 106 -16.42 15.24 2.61
CA GLU A 106 -15.43 15.14 1.53
C GLU A 106 -15.11 13.68 1.19
N LEU A 107 -15.00 12.82 2.20
CA LEU A 107 -14.73 11.41 1.99
C LEU A 107 -15.86 10.69 1.26
N LYS A 108 -17.07 11.20 1.29
CA LYS A 108 -18.25 10.67 0.57
C LYS A 108 -18.39 11.22 -0.85
N GLN A 109 -17.65 12.26 -1.20
CA GLN A 109 -17.74 12.85 -2.55
C GLN A 109 -17.09 11.95 -3.60
N ASN A 110 -17.55 12.09 -4.84
CA ASN A 110 -17.02 11.39 -6.01
C ASN A 110 -16.99 9.86 -5.88
N LEU A 111 -17.86 9.29 -5.06
CA LEU A 111 -18.09 7.86 -5.03
C LEU A 111 -19.06 7.47 -6.13
N ASP A 112 -18.68 6.51 -6.96
CA ASP A 112 -19.60 5.94 -7.93
C ASP A 112 -20.85 5.37 -7.25
N PRO A 113 -22.06 5.66 -7.73
CA PRO A 113 -23.26 5.06 -7.19
C PRO A 113 -23.18 3.55 -7.37
N LYS A 114 -23.12 2.83 -6.26
CA LYS A 114 -23.16 1.36 -6.31
C LYS A 114 -24.56 0.94 -6.72
N GLY A 115 -24.69 0.47 -7.96
CA GLY A 115 -25.92 -0.16 -8.40
C GLY A 115 -26.32 -1.30 -7.45
N LYS A 116 -27.64 -1.49 -7.26
CA LYS A 116 -28.13 -2.66 -6.50
C LYS A 116 -27.55 -3.91 -7.15
N ARG A 117 -26.78 -4.69 -6.40
CA ARG A 117 -26.39 -6.04 -6.87
C ARG A 117 -27.67 -6.84 -7.09
N LYS A 118 -27.96 -7.20 -8.34
CA LYS A 118 -28.99 -8.17 -8.68
C LYS A 118 -28.55 -9.55 -8.21
#